data_a65cca72429c9bd5c841909bab2bf28e
#
_entry.id   a65cca72429c9bd5c841909bab2bf28e
#
_cell.length_a   1.000
_cell.length_b   1.000
_cell.length_c   1.000
_cell.angle_alpha   90.00
_cell.angle_beta   90.00
_cell.angle_gamma   90.00
#
_symmetry.space_group_name_H-M   'P 1'
#
loop_
_entity.id
_entity.type
_entity.pdbx_description
1 polymer ?
#
loop_
_entity_poly.entity_id
_entity_poly.type
_entity_poly.pdbx_seq_one_letter_code
_entity_poly.pdbx_strand_id
1 'polypeptide(L)'
;MKAEHYRTVTEFVQANKPEGASHPREWLSKPNHEFKIEHMSDGTQVWRYTDDIGVEKVYVDGVLQGGGVPNPKVTQHFEQLNPKIKDFDPEVASTIQKSNAGEILADDNMRIVRENVGANGNTYTLESIGRPAPSGIDDPIVKGIDGIYENQTPPPSYVINETKWGSSQINQHTKSGPQMSEEWVLNRLNDLSPSERAQIRRAIRTGDVDFVISKVDTTGSVSTFYAKEITDSTGKVVKVKPEGIWP
;
A
#
# COMPACT_ATOMS: atom_id res chain seq x y z
N MET A 1 -6.13 4.68 10.99
CA MET A 1 -5.60 5.86 11.73
C MET A 1 -5.55 7.05 10.80
N LYS A 2 -5.92 8.26 11.24
CA LYS A 2 -5.66 9.47 10.42
C LYS A 2 -4.16 9.69 10.44
N ALA A 3 -3.54 9.91 9.27
CA ALA A 3 -2.14 10.34 9.22
C ALA A 3 -2.00 11.58 10.13
N GLU A 4 -1.07 11.52 11.08
CA GLU A 4 -0.80 12.67 11.95
C GLU A 4 -0.21 13.77 11.07
N HIS A 5 -0.95 14.85 10.92
CA HIS A 5 -0.55 16.01 10.16
C HIS A 5 -0.74 17.25 11.02
N TYR A 6 0.38 17.91 11.32
CA TYR A 6 0.39 19.13 12.12
C TYR A 6 0.84 20.31 11.24
N ARG A 7 0.01 21.32 11.14
CA ARG A 7 0.34 22.51 10.32
C ARG A 7 1.40 23.39 10.97
N THR A 8 1.49 23.32 12.31
CA THR A 8 2.43 24.13 13.09
C THR A 8 3.03 23.31 14.22
N VAL A 9 4.21 23.71 14.70
CA VAL A 9 4.83 23.16 15.92
C VAL A 9 3.91 23.31 17.13
N THR A 10 3.13 24.39 17.18
CA THR A 10 2.16 24.63 18.27
C THR A 10 1.06 23.57 18.28
N GLU A 11 0.49 23.21 17.11
CA GLU A 11 -0.50 22.13 17.01
C GLU A 11 0.09 20.78 17.43
N PHE A 12 1.32 20.48 16.99
CA PHE A 12 2.04 19.28 17.40
C PHE A 12 2.21 19.21 18.91
N VAL A 13 2.70 20.29 19.52
CA VAL A 13 2.94 20.39 20.96
C VAL A 13 1.64 20.22 21.76
N GLN A 14 0.53 20.81 21.30
CA GLN A 14 -0.77 20.67 21.95
C GLN A 14 -1.33 19.24 21.86
N ALA A 15 -1.19 18.60 20.70
CA ALA A 15 -1.69 17.25 20.47
C ALA A 15 -0.94 16.17 21.26
N ASN A 16 0.37 16.39 21.50
CA ASN A 16 1.24 15.44 22.20
C ASN A 16 1.49 15.81 23.67
N LYS A 17 0.73 16.73 24.21
CA LYS A 17 0.85 17.17 25.60
C LYS A 17 0.45 16.04 26.56
N PRO A 18 1.34 15.61 27.47
CA PRO A 18 1.00 14.62 28.49
C PRO A 18 -0.13 15.10 29.41
N GLU A 19 -0.92 14.17 29.92
CA GLU A 19 -1.97 14.46 30.89
C GLU A 19 -1.38 15.12 32.14
N GLY A 20 -1.96 16.25 32.58
CA GLY A 20 -1.49 17.00 33.73
C GLY A 20 -0.38 18.01 33.48
N ALA A 21 0.25 18.05 32.31
CA ALA A 21 1.24 19.07 31.99
C ALA A 21 0.56 20.41 31.67
N SER A 22 1.01 21.50 32.30
CA SER A 22 0.39 22.84 32.13
C SER A 22 1.03 23.64 31.00
N HIS A 23 2.32 23.43 30.73
CA HIS A 23 3.06 24.19 29.71
C HIS A 23 3.96 23.30 28.85
N PRO A 24 4.10 23.56 27.54
CA PRO A 24 4.97 22.76 26.65
C PRO A 24 6.41 22.61 27.12
N ARG A 25 7.01 23.66 27.72
CA ARG A 25 8.38 23.61 28.24
C ARG A 25 8.57 22.63 29.39
N GLU A 26 7.50 22.29 30.13
CA GLU A 26 7.58 21.39 31.27
C GLU A 26 7.81 19.93 30.86
N TRP A 27 7.36 19.54 29.67
CA TRP A 27 7.51 18.19 29.18
C TRP A 27 8.50 18.05 28.02
N LEU A 28 8.63 19.05 27.15
CA LEU A 28 9.65 19.06 26.09
C LEU A 28 11.08 19.19 26.61
N SER A 29 11.28 19.65 27.85
CA SER A 29 12.59 19.75 28.48
C SER A 29 12.96 18.52 29.35
N LYS A 30 12.08 17.52 29.44
CA LYS A 30 12.41 16.29 30.17
C LYS A 30 13.38 15.43 29.38
N PRO A 31 14.32 14.70 30.03
CA PRO A 31 15.36 13.92 29.34
C PRO A 31 14.85 12.90 28.31
N ASN A 32 13.59 12.50 28.42
CA ASN A 32 12.95 11.50 27.53
C ASN A 32 12.06 12.11 26.45
N HIS A 33 12.02 13.46 26.32
CA HIS A 33 11.24 14.15 25.31
C HIS A 33 12.15 15.10 24.53
N GLU A 34 13.00 14.55 23.68
CA GLU A 34 13.79 15.35 22.76
C GLU A 34 12.93 15.79 21.57
N PHE A 35 12.87 17.11 21.37
CA PHE A 35 12.26 17.70 20.19
C PHE A 35 13.27 18.59 19.47
N LYS A 36 13.57 18.26 18.22
CA LYS A 36 14.52 19.00 17.39
C LYS A 36 13.84 19.43 16.09
N ILE A 37 14.11 20.64 15.66
CA ILE A 37 13.69 21.16 14.36
C ILE A 37 14.95 21.42 13.52
N GLU A 38 15.01 20.79 12.36
CA GLU A 38 16.04 20.99 11.37
C GLU A 38 15.43 21.75 10.18
N HIS A 39 16.11 22.81 9.72
CA HIS A 39 15.72 23.56 8.52
C HIS A 39 16.63 23.14 7.37
N MET A 40 16.04 22.54 6.36
CA MET A 40 16.76 22.12 5.16
C MET A 40 16.96 23.30 4.20
N SER A 41 17.96 23.20 3.32
CA SER A 41 18.30 24.28 2.37
C SER A 41 17.21 24.57 1.33
N ASP A 42 16.29 23.66 1.10
CA ASP A 42 15.13 23.81 0.21
C ASP A 42 13.89 24.41 0.90
N GLY A 43 14.01 24.78 2.18
CA GLY A 43 12.93 25.35 2.99
C GLY A 43 12.10 24.33 3.76
N THR A 44 12.32 23.03 3.53
CA THR A 44 11.65 21.94 4.26
C THR A 44 12.03 21.96 5.74
N GLN A 45 11.06 21.70 6.63
CA GLN A 45 11.28 21.56 8.05
C GLN A 45 11.18 20.08 8.45
N VAL A 46 12.21 19.55 9.11
CA VAL A 46 12.22 18.22 9.68
C VAL A 46 12.13 18.33 11.20
N TRP A 47 11.08 17.77 11.78
CA TRP A 47 10.88 17.73 13.22
C TRP A 47 11.16 16.33 13.72
N ARG A 48 12.05 16.21 14.70
CA ARG A 48 12.34 14.94 15.40
C ARG A 48 11.82 15.02 16.81
N TYR A 49 11.00 14.07 17.18
CA TYR A 49 10.42 13.99 18.51
C TYR A 49 10.62 12.59 19.08
N THR A 50 11.26 12.52 20.26
CA THR A 50 11.38 11.28 21.02
C THR A 50 10.33 11.30 22.13
N ASP A 51 9.44 10.31 22.16
CA ASP A 51 8.38 10.20 23.16
C ASP A 51 8.88 9.64 24.51
N ASP A 52 7.97 9.51 25.49
CA ASP A 52 8.28 9.09 26.85
C ASP A 52 8.73 7.62 26.98
N ILE A 53 8.53 6.83 25.94
CA ILE A 53 9.03 5.44 25.87
C ILE A 53 10.30 5.31 25.00
N GLY A 54 10.87 6.44 24.55
CA GLY A 54 12.13 6.48 23.80
C GLY A 54 11.98 6.25 22.30
N VAL A 55 10.75 6.35 21.75
CA VAL A 55 10.50 6.19 20.31
C VAL A 55 10.69 7.52 19.60
N GLU A 56 11.61 7.57 18.62
CA GLU A 56 11.80 8.73 17.77
C GLU A 56 10.76 8.76 16.64
N LYS A 57 10.02 9.87 16.53
CA LYS A 57 9.10 10.16 15.43
C LYS A 57 9.66 11.30 14.60
N VAL A 58 9.63 11.14 13.27
CA VAL A 58 10.13 12.15 12.33
C VAL A 58 8.96 12.70 11.54
N TYR A 59 8.83 14.03 11.51
CA TYR A 59 7.83 14.75 10.74
C TYR A 59 8.53 15.63 9.70
N VAL A 60 8.04 15.60 8.47
CA VAL A 60 8.48 16.52 7.40
C VAL A 60 7.33 17.46 7.11
N ASP A 61 7.56 18.76 7.27
CA ASP A 61 6.52 19.81 7.18
C ASP A 61 5.25 19.45 7.97
N GLY A 62 5.44 18.88 9.17
CA GLY A 62 4.36 18.50 10.07
C GLY A 62 3.68 17.16 9.77
N VAL A 63 4.11 16.44 8.73
CA VAL A 63 3.58 15.11 8.37
C VAL A 63 4.49 14.02 8.93
N LEU A 64 3.95 13.11 9.74
CA LEU A 64 4.68 11.96 10.26
C LEU A 64 5.18 11.08 9.09
N GLN A 65 6.50 10.90 9.01
CA GLN A 65 7.14 10.13 7.94
C GLN A 65 7.37 8.64 8.28
N GLY A 66 6.99 8.23 9.44
CA GLY A 66 7.49 7.05 10.11
C GLY A 66 8.68 7.46 10.97
N GLY A 67 8.91 6.75 12.01
CA GLY A 67 10.01 7.03 12.96
C GLY A 67 9.68 6.37 14.27
N GLY A 68 10.66 5.75 14.83
CA GLY A 68 10.58 4.98 16.02
C GLY A 68 11.54 3.79 15.94
N VAL A 69 11.88 3.23 17.06
CA VAL A 69 12.57 1.95 17.06
C VAL A 69 11.52 0.87 16.78
N PRO A 70 11.66 0.09 15.70
CA PRO A 70 10.74 -0.99 15.41
C PRO A 70 10.63 -1.95 16.60
N ASN A 71 9.43 -2.40 16.90
CA ASN A 71 9.19 -3.37 17.96
C ASN A 71 9.72 -4.74 17.51
N PRO A 72 10.71 -5.35 18.21
CA PRO A 72 11.31 -6.62 17.79
C PRO A 72 10.33 -7.78 17.62
N LYS A 73 9.22 -7.81 18.38
CA LYS A 73 8.19 -8.83 18.22
C LYS A 73 7.37 -8.63 16.94
N VAL A 74 7.14 -7.37 16.58
CA VAL A 74 6.41 -7.02 15.36
C VAL A 74 7.30 -7.28 14.15
N THR A 75 8.54 -6.86 14.16
CA THR A 75 9.48 -7.12 13.05
C THR A 75 9.71 -8.61 12.84
N GLN A 76 9.84 -9.40 13.91
CA GLN A 76 9.96 -10.85 13.83
C GLN A 76 8.69 -11.48 13.22
N HIS A 77 7.50 -11.00 13.58
CA HIS A 77 6.26 -11.48 12.98
C HIS A 77 6.25 -11.26 11.46
N PHE A 78 6.57 -10.04 11.01
CA PHE A 78 6.59 -9.72 9.59
C PHE A 78 7.69 -10.46 8.82
N GLU A 79 8.89 -10.61 9.40
CA GLU A 79 9.97 -11.41 8.82
C GLU A 79 9.58 -12.89 8.65
N GLN A 80 8.76 -13.44 9.56
CA GLN A 80 8.20 -14.79 9.44
C GLN A 80 7.16 -14.90 8.31
N LEU A 81 6.41 -13.83 8.03
CA LEU A 81 5.48 -13.81 6.89
C LEU A 81 6.26 -13.80 5.57
N ASN A 82 7.27 -12.93 5.44
CA ASN A 82 8.17 -12.91 4.30
C ASN A 82 9.52 -12.27 4.68
N PRO A 83 10.67 -12.94 4.43
CA PRO A 83 11.99 -12.41 4.75
C PRO A 83 12.34 -11.07 4.06
N LYS A 84 11.67 -10.71 2.96
CA LYS A 84 11.86 -9.42 2.27
C LYS A 84 11.33 -8.22 3.05
N ILE A 85 10.45 -8.46 4.02
CA ILE A 85 9.90 -7.42 4.90
C ILE A 85 10.53 -7.43 6.29
N LYS A 86 11.79 -7.86 6.35
CA LYS A 86 12.61 -7.77 7.53
C LYS A 86 12.64 -6.33 8.09
N ASP A 87 12.73 -6.21 9.40
CA ASP A 87 12.77 -4.94 10.14
C ASP A 87 11.52 -4.04 9.96
N PHE A 88 10.45 -4.58 9.40
CA PHE A 88 9.20 -3.86 9.20
C PHE A 88 8.33 -3.85 10.45
N ASP A 89 7.96 -2.64 10.87
CA ASP A 89 6.94 -2.40 11.90
C ASP A 89 5.96 -1.33 11.37
N PRO A 90 4.69 -1.68 11.13
CA PRO A 90 3.71 -0.77 10.54
C PRO A 90 3.43 0.47 11.38
N GLU A 91 3.72 0.46 12.69
CA GLU A 91 3.50 1.63 13.55
C GLU A 91 4.55 2.72 13.28
N VAL A 92 5.77 2.33 12.90
CA VAL A 92 6.89 3.27 12.67
C VAL A 92 7.30 3.38 11.20
N ALA A 93 6.84 2.47 10.34
CA ALA A 93 7.20 2.41 8.93
C ALA A 93 6.70 3.62 8.14
N SER A 94 7.51 4.07 7.18
CA SER A 94 7.13 5.09 6.21
C SER A 94 6.02 4.62 5.27
N THR A 95 5.41 5.55 4.55
CA THR A 95 4.41 5.22 3.51
C THR A 95 5.00 4.33 2.41
N ILE A 96 6.27 4.55 2.05
CA ILE A 96 6.99 3.72 1.06
C ILE A 96 7.13 2.30 1.56
N GLN A 97 7.64 2.12 2.78
CA GLN A 97 7.81 0.79 3.39
C GLN A 97 6.48 0.04 3.52
N LYS A 98 5.40 0.74 3.92
CA LYS A 98 4.04 0.17 3.97
C LYS A 98 3.53 -0.26 2.60
N SER A 99 3.78 0.54 1.56
CA SER A 99 3.41 0.19 0.18
C SER A 99 4.16 -1.05 -0.28
N ASN A 100 5.48 -1.06 -0.13
CA ASN A 100 6.33 -2.18 -0.55
C ASN A 100 6.01 -3.47 0.23
N ALA A 101 5.84 -3.39 1.54
CA ALA A 101 5.43 -4.54 2.35
C ALA A 101 4.06 -5.09 1.89
N GLY A 102 3.12 -4.20 1.57
CA GLY A 102 1.82 -4.57 1.02
C GLY A 102 1.95 -5.31 -0.32
N GLU A 103 2.72 -4.77 -1.26
CA GLU A 103 2.93 -5.40 -2.58
C GLU A 103 3.61 -6.77 -2.45
N ILE A 104 4.62 -6.91 -1.56
CA ILE A 104 5.31 -8.18 -1.32
C ILE A 104 4.33 -9.24 -0.79
N LEU A 105 3.54 -8.91 0.25
CA LEU A 105 2.59 -9.84 0.84
C LEU A 105 1.44 -10.19 -0.11
N ALA A 106 0.97 -9.22 -0.90
CA ALA A 106 -0.06 -9.47 -1.90
C ALA A 106 0.45 -10.38 -3.03
N ASP A 107 1.69 -10.19 -3.50
CA ASP A 107 2.31 -11.04 -4.53
C ASP A 107 2.46 -12.49 -4.03
N ASP A 108 2.91 -12.68 -2.79
CA ASP A 108 2.97 -14.02 -2.17
C ASP A 108 1.57 -14.65 -2.10
N ASN A 109 0.58 -13.89 -1.66
CA ASN A 109 -0.79 -14.37 -1.58
C ASN A 109 -1.35 -14.74 -2.95
N MET A 110 -1.05 -13.97 -4.02
CA MET A 110 -1.48 -14.28 -5.38
C MET A 110 -0.91 -15.59 -5.89
N ARG A 111 0.34 -15.92 -5.55
CA ARG A 111 1.02 -17.14 -6.02
C ARG A 111 0.64 -18.41 -5.27
N ILE A 112 -0.16 -18.34 -4.22
CA ILE A 112 -0.70 -19.53 -3.58
C ILE A 112 -1.63 -20.22 -4.57
N VAL A 113 -1.38 -21.52 -4.83
CA VAL A 113 -2.27 -22.34 -5.67
C VAL A 113 -3.62 -22.47 -5.01
N ARG A 114 -4.67 -22.11 -5.72
CA ARG A 114 -6.06 -22.18 -5.28
C ARG A 114 -6.82 -23.16 -6.16
N GLU A 115 -7.09 -24.33 -5.61
CA GLU A 115 -7.83 -25.37 -6.33
C GLU A 115 -9.31 -25.34 -5.93
N ASN A 116 -10.20 -25.59 -6.90
CA ASN A 116 -11.65 -25.69 -6.71
C ASN A 116 -12.27 -24.50 -5.97
N VAL A 117 -11.79 -23.31 -6.24
CA VAL A 117 -12.26 -22.06 -5.63
C VAL A 117 -13.11 -21.27 -6.63
N GLY A 118 -14.13 -20.59 -6.10
CA GLY A 118 -15.10 -19.85 -6.89
C GLY A 118 -16.32 -20.66 -7.29
N ALA A 119 -17.35 -19.94 -7.76
CA ALA A 119 -18.64 -20.50 -8.13
C ALA A 119 -18.57 -21.56 -9.24
N ASN A 120 -17.52 -21.54 -10.03
CA ASN A 120 -17.32 -22.43 -11.18
C ASN A 120 -16.29 -23.55 -10.91
N GLY A 121 -15.75 -23.67 -9.70
CA GLY A 121 -14.73 -24.64 -9.37
C GLY A 121 -13.39 -24.44 -10.13
N ASN A 122 -13.12 -23.21 -10.58
CA ASN A 122 -11.90 -22.90 -11.32
C ASN A 122 -10.68 -23.02 -10.41
N THR A 123 -9.56 -23.40 -11.00
CA THR A 123 -8.24 -23.41 -10.35
C THR A 123 -7.51 -22.13 -10.71
N TYR A 124 -6.79 -21.57 -9.76
CA TYR A 124 -5.88 -20.46 -10.00
C TYR A 124 -4.46 -20.90 -9.68
N THR A 125 -3.63 -20.96 -10.71
CA THR A 125 -2.18 -21.17 -10.60
C THR A 125 -1.52 -20.01 -11.30
N LEU A 126 -1.14 -19.00 -10.54
CA LEU A 126 -0.74 -17.70 -11.06
C LEU A 126 0.78 -17.56 -11.13
N GLU A 127 1.27 -17.16 -12.28
CA GLU A 127 2.65 -16.77 -12.51
C GLU A 127 2.73 -15.27 -12.78
N SER A 128 3.61 -14.57 -12.05
CA SER A 128 3.80 -13.14 -12.26
C SER A 128 4.45 -12.87 -13.60
N ILE A 129 3.84 -11.96 -14.37
CA ILE A 129 4.38 -11.40 -15.60
C ILE A 129 4.45 -9.87 -15.44
N GLY A 130 5.33 -9.22 -16.18
CA GLY A 130 5.51 -7.77 -16.02
C GLY A 130 6.50 -7.41 -14.91
N ARG A 131 6.24 -6.31 -14.19
CA ARG A 131 7.15 -5.87 -13.14
C ARG A 131 7.09 -6.80 -11.92
N PRO A 132 8.26 -7.22 -11.37
CA PRO A 132 8.28 -8.01 -10.14
C PRO A 132 7.81 -7.15 -8.94
N ALA A 133 7.32 -7.81 -7.90
CA ALA A 133 7.11 -7.17 -6.60
C ALA A 133 8.45 -6.63 -6.04
N PRO A 134 8.42 -5.65 -5.11
CA PRO A 134 9.61 -5.13 -4.47
C PRO A 134 10.49 -6.22 -3.89
N SER A 135 11.81 -6.02 -3.92
CA SER A 135 12.81 -6.94 -3.34
C SER A 135 12.97 -6.72 -1.83
N GLY A 136 12.52 -5.56 -1.32
CA GLY A 136 12.54 -5.18 0.08
C GLY A 136 11.68 -3.95 0.34
N ILE A 137 11.50 -3.64 1.62
CA ILE A 137 10.63 -2.53 2.05
C ILE A 137 11.16 -1.15 1.67
N ASP A 138 12.47 -1.01 1.48
CA ASP A 138 13.12 0.27 1.17
C ASP A 138 13.31 0.52 -0.33
N ASP A 139 12.77 -0.34 -1.18
CA ASP A 139 12.86 -0.16 -2.62
C ASP A 139 12.14 1.14 -3.06
N PRO A 140 12.64 1.82 -4.09
CA PRO A 140 11.95 2.96 -4.66
C PRO A 140 10.55 2.60 -5.16
N ILE A 141 9.57 3.48 -4.92
CA ILE A 141 8.21 3.31 -5.46
C ILE A 141 8.23 3.31 -6.99
N VAL A 142 7.72 2.26 -7.59
CA VAL A 142 7.49 2.17 -9.03
C VAL A 142 6.00 2.40 -9.29
N LYS A 143 5.68 3.40 -10.11
CA LYS A 143 4.30 3.70 -10.51
C LYS A 143 3.84 2.73 -11.60
N GLY A 144 2.64 2.19 -11.47
CA GLY A 144 2.09 1.29 -12.46
C GLY A 144 1.01 0.39 -11.87
N ILE A 145 0.87 -0.78 -12.45
CA ILE A 145 0.07 -1.88 -11.94
C ILE A 145 0.95 -2.66 -10.96
N ASP A 146 0.44 -2.99 -9.78
CA ASP A 146 1.23 -3.65 -8.74
C ASP A 146 1.51 -5.11 -9.08
N GLY A 147 0.57 -5.82 -9.71
CA GLY A 147 0.78 -7.19 -10.17
C GLY A 147 -0.04 -7.54 -11.40
N ILE A 148 0.59 -8.25 -12.33
CA ILE A 148 -0.06 -8.88 -13.49
C ILE A 148 0.35 -10.34 -13.47
N TYR A 149 -0.64 -11.22 -13.50
CA TYR A 149 -0.42 -12.65 -13.40
C TYR A 149 -1.09 -13.37 -14.57
N GLU A 150 -0.37 -14.32 -15.15
CA GLU A 150 -0.92 -15.30 -16.09
C GLU A 150 -1.41 -16.50 -15.29
N ASN A 151 -2.63 -16.95 -15.55
CA ASN A 151 -3.18 -18.14 -14.92
C ASN A 151 -2.86 -19.37 -15.79
N GLN A 152 -2.10 -20.30 -15.24
CA GLN A 152 -1.69 -21.53 -15.92
C GLN A 152 -2.86 -22.54 -16.08
N THR A 153 -3.99 -22.23 -15.43
CA THR A 153 -5.22 -23.07 -15.43
C THR A 153 -6.46 -22.23 -15.75
N PRO A 154 -6.48 -21.52 -16.91
CA PRO A 154 -7.60 -20.65 -17.29
C PRO A 154 -8.93 -21.42 -17.42
N PRO A 155 -10.10 -20.72 -17.36
CA PRO A 155 -10.29 -19.29 -17.19
C PRO A 155 -10.23 -18.85 -15.71
N PRO A 156 -9.99 -17.56 -15.41
CA PRO A 156 -9.57 -16.51 -16.36
C PRO A 156 -8.11 -16.72 -16.80
N SER A 157 -7.75 -16.17 -17.98
CA SER A 157 -6.36 -16.24 -18.46
C SER A 157 -5.41 -15.34 -17.68
N TYR A 158 -5.90 -14.22 -17.18
CA TYR A 158 -5.08 -13.24 -16.43
C TYR A 158 -5.79 -12.74 -15.20
N VAL A 159 -4.98 -12.39 -14.19
CA VAL A 159 -5.41 -11.64 -13.00
C VAL A 159 -4.57 -10.37 -12.90
N ILE A 160 -5.22 -9.22 -12.76
CA ILE A 160 -4.56 -7.91 -12.61
C ILE A 160 -4.88 -7.39 -11.23
N ASN A 161 -3.84 -7.15 -10.41
CA ASN A 161 -3.96 -6.79 -9.01
C ASN A 161 -3.45 -5.38 -8.72
N GLU A 162 -4.16 -4.69 -7.86
CA GLU A 162 -3.74 -3.47 -7.19
C GLU A 162 -3.75 -3.68 -5.67
N THR A 163 -2.69 -3.29 -5.01
CA THR A 163 -2.51 -3.51 -3.57
C THR A 163 -2.78 -2.25 -2.77
N LYS A 164 -3.44 -2.39 -1.63
CA LYS A 164 -3.72 -1.30 -0.70
C LYS A 164 -3.41 -1.70 0.74
N TRP A 165 -2.49 -0.97 1.37
CA TRP A 165 -2.15 -1.16 2.77
C TRP A 165 -3.14 -0.42 3.70
N GLY A 166 -3.63 -1.10 4.72
CA GLY A 166 -4.46 -0.54 5.79
C GLY A 166 -5.70 0.17 5.25
N SER A 167 -5.85 1.45 5.57
CA SER A 167 -6.99 2.28 5.16
C SER A 167 -6.86 2.91 3.77
N SER A 168 -5.75 2.66 3.05
CA SER A 168 -5.54 3.21 1.71
C SER A 168 -6.64 2.78 0.75
N GLN A 169 -7.01 3.69 -0.16
CA GLN A 169 -8.11 3.51 -1.11
C GLN A 169 -7.61 3.58 -2.55
N ILE A 170 -8.41 3.03 -3.46
CA ILE A 170 -8.25 3.20 -4.91
C ILE A 170 -8.34 4.68 -5.26
N ASN A 171 -7.40 5.19 -6.05
CA ASN A 171 -7.44 6.55 -6.54
C ASN A 171 -8.50 6.69 -7.64
N GLN A 172 -9.55 7.47 -7.36
CA GLN A 172 -10.66 7.68 -8.29
C GLN A 172 -10.37 8.75 -9.35
N HIS A 173 -9.29 9.54 -9.19
CA HIS A 173 -9.03 10.75 -9.98
C HIS A 173 -7.66 10.69 -10.67
N THR A 174 -7.42 9.67 -11.50
CA THR A 174 -6.24 9.64 -12.35
C THR A 174 -6.54 10.22 -13.75
N LYS A 175 -5.48 10.56 -14.52
CA LYS A 175 -5.64 11.09 -15.88
C LYS A 175 -6.36 10.11 -16.83
N SER A 176 -6.27 8.80 -16.58
CA SER A 176 -6.88 7.72 -17.36
C SER A 176 -8.07 7.08 -16.64
N GLY A 177 -8.84 7.84 -15.90
CA GLY A 177 -9.98 7.33 -15.14
C GLY A 177 -9.61 6.79 -13.74
N PRO A 178 -10.56 6.20 -13.03
CA PRO A 178 -10.32 5.57 -11.74
C PRO A 178 -9.27 4.47 -11.83
N GLN A 179 -8.39 4.38 -10.84
CA GLN A 179 -7.42 3.29 -10.72
C GLN A 179 -8.15 1.93 -10.76
N MET A 180 -7.59 0.96 -11.48
CA MET A 180 -8.20 -0.35 -11.74
C MET A 180 -9.45 -0.34 -12.63
N SER A 181 -9.80 0.77 -13.28
CA SER A 181 -10.70 0.71 -14.43
C SER A 181 -9.99 0.08 -15.63
N GLU A 182 -10.77 -0.49 -16.55
CA GLU A 182 -10.22 -1.07 -17.79
C GLU A 182 -9.37 -0.05 -18.55
N GLU A 183 -9.84 1.18 -18.72
CA GLU A 183 -9.09 2.25 -19.38
C GLU A 183 -7.78 2.55 -18.65
N TRP A 184 -7.80 2.62 -17.31
CA TRP A 184 -6.61 2.87 -16.52
C TRP A 184 -5.57 1.76 -16.70
N VAL A 185 -5.99 0.49 -16.70
CA VAL A 185 -5.12 -0.68 -16.92
C VAL A 185 -4.54 -0.67 -18.33
N LEU A 186 -5.38 -0.52 -19.36
CA LEU A 186 -4.95 -0.51 -20.76
C LEU A 186 -3.87 0.54 -21.06
N ASN A 187 -3.87 1.65 -20.33
CA ASN A 187 -2.87 2.71 -20.45
C ASN A 187 -1.55 2.42 -19.68
N ARG A 188 -1.48 1.32 -18.91
CA ARG A 188 -0.32 0.96 -18.06
C ARG A 188 0.33 -0.39 -18.37
N LEU A 189 -0.03 -0.99 -19.49
CA LEU A 189 0.58 -2.24 -19.95
C LEU A 189 1.94 -2.03 -20.64
N ASN A 190 2.51 -0.82 -20.59
CA ASN A 190 3.70 -0.48 -21.39
C ASN A 190 4.98 -1.18 -20.95
N ASP A 191 5.04 -1.66 -19.72
CA ASP A 191 6.18 -2.40 -19.18
C ASP A 191 6.24 -3.86 -19.68
N LEU A 192 5.19 -4.32 -20.34
CA LEU A 192 5.11 -5.62 -20.96
C LEU A 192 5.64 -5.60 -22.40
N SER A 193 6.06 -6.76 -22.90
CA SER A 193 6.39 -6.93 -24.32
C SER A 193 5.18 -6.65 -25.23
N PRO A 194 5.38 -6.28 -26.50
CA PRO A 194 4.28 -6.06 -27.43
C PRO A 194 3.32 -7.26 -27.57
N SER A 195 3.86 -8.48 -27.47
CA SER A 195 3.07 -9.72 -27.54
C SER A 195 2.16 -9.87 -26.32
N GLU A 196 2.72 -9.77 -25.12
CA GLU A 196 1.97 -9.88 -23.86
C GLU A 196 0.87 -8.81 -23.78
N ARG A 197 1.20 -7.57 -24.14
CA ARG A 197 0.19 -6.48 -24.23
C ARG A 197 -0.97 -6.83 -25.16
N ALA A 198 -0.68 -7.40 -26.33
CA ALA A 198 -1.72 -7.76 -27.28
C ALA A 198 -2.61 -8.89 -26.74
N GLN A 199 -2.03 -9.86 -26.06
CA GLN A 199 -2.75 -10.97 -25.43
C GLN A 199 -3.66 -10.48 -24.30
N ILE A 200 -3.14 -9.67 -23.38
CA ILE A 200 -3.92 -9.11 -22.27
C ILE A 200 -5.05 -8.20 -22.80
N ARG A 201 -4.77 -7.32 -23.77
CA ARG A 201 -5.81 -6.51 -24.41
C ARG A 201 -6.90 -7.34 -25.06
N ARG A 202 -6.56 -8.49 -25.64
CA ARG A 202 -7.54 -9.44 -26.17
C ARG A 202 -8.35 -10.07 -25.05
N ALA A 203 -7.70 -10.57 -24.01
CA ALA A 203 -8.33 -11.20 -22.86
C ALA A 203 -9.32 -10.22 -22.16
N ILE A 204 -8.93 -8.96 -21.96
CA ILE A 204 -9.82 -7.92 -21.43
C ILE A 204 -11.09 -7.78 -22.29
N ARG A 205 -10.95 -7.67 -23.61
CA ARG A 205 -12.11 -7.56 -24.52
C ARG A 205 -13.03 -8.78 -24.54
N THR A 206 -12.52 -9.93 -24.18
CA THR A 206 -13.31 -11.19 -24.12
C THR A 206 -13.82 -11.51 -22.73
N GLY A 207 -13.54 -10.67 -21.72
CA GLY A 207 -13.93 -10.90 -20.34
C GLY A 207 -13.16 -12.04 -19.67
N ASP A 208 -11.95 -12.33 -20.14
CA ASP A 208 -11.08 -13.41 -19.65
C ASP A 208 -9.94 -12.89 -18.76
N VAL A 209 -10.28 -11.88 -17.94
CA VAL A 209 -9.39 -11.24 -16.96
C VAL A 209 -10.17 -10.93 -15.69
N ASP A 210 -9.59 -11.29 -14.55
CA ASP A 210 -10.05 -10.80 -13.26
C ASP A 210 -9.27 -9.53 -12.87
N PHE A 211 -9.99 -8.45 -12.57
CA PHE A 211 -9.43 -7.25 -11.96
C PHE A 211 -9.68 -7.34 -10.46
N VAL A 212 -8.61 -7.26 -9.67
CA VAL A 212 -8.72 -7.48 -8.23
C VAL A 212 -7.98 -6.41 -7.42
N ILE A 213 -8.42 -6.24 -6.18
CA ILE A 213 -7.83 -5.33 -5.20
C ILE A 213 -7.45 -6.14 -3.97
N SER A 214 -6.16 -6.28 -3.72
CA SER A 214 -5.63 -6.88 -2.50
C SER A 214 -5.52 -5.83 -1.40
N LYS A 215 -6.20 -6.07 -0.28
CA LYS A 215 -6.09 -5.26 0.93
C LYS A 215 -5.24 -5.99 1.94
N VAL A 216 -4.17 -5.33 2.38
CA VAL A 216 -3.27 -5.83 3.42
C VAL A 216 -3.51 -5.04 4.68
N ASP A 217 -3.87 -5.70 5.76
CA ASP A 217 -4.10 -5.05 7.04
C ASP A 217 -2.80 -4.83 7.84
N THR A 218 -2.91 -4.22 9.02
CA THR A 218 -1.74 -3.92 9.88
C THR A 218 -1.11 -5.16 10.51
N THR A 219 -1.71 -6.33 10.37
CA THR A 219 -1.14 -7.63 10.79
C THR A 219 -0.46 -8.37 9.65
N GLY A 220 -0.53 -7.85 8.42
CA GLY A 220 -0.02 -8.50 7.21
C GLY A 220 -0.99 -9.47 6.56
N SER A 221 -2.22 -9.60 7.08
CA SER A 221 -3.24 -10.44 6.47
C SER A 221 -3.73 -9.83 5.15
N VAL A 222 -3.81 -10.65 4.11
CA VAL A 222 -4.26 -10.24 2.78
C VAL A 222 -5.69 -10.73 2.53
N SER A 223 -6.54 -9.80 2.08
CA SER A 223 -7.88 -10.11 1.58
C SER A 223 -8.04 -9.52 0.19
N THR A 224 -8.39 -10.35 -0.78
CA THR A 224 -8.52 -9.93 -2.17
C THR A 224 -10.00 -9.86 -2.58
N PHE A 225 -10.34 -8.82 -3.33
CA PHE A 225 -11.70 -8.51 -3.78
C PHE A 225 -11.70 -8.27 -5.27
N TYR A 226 -12.81 -8.57 -5.95
CA TYR A 226 -12.99 -8.09 -7.31
C TYR A 226 -13.03 -6.57 -7.36
N ALA A 227 -12.39 -5.99 -8.37
CA ALA A 227 -12.48 -4.56 -8.67
C ALA A 227 -13.71 -4.32 -9.55
N LYS A 228 -14.73 -3.67 -8.99
CA LYS A 228 -15.97 -3.36 -9.72
C LYS A 228 -16.01 -1.92 -10.19
N GLU A 229 -16.19 -1.74 -11.48
CA GLU A 229 -16.50 -0.45 -12.09
C GLU A 229 -17.94 -0.01 -11.82
N ILE A 230 -18.09 1.28 -11.58
CA ILE A 230 -19.39 1.96 -11.48
C ILE A 230 -19.43 3.03 -12.55
N THR A 231 -20.43 2.97 -13.40
CA THR A 231 -20.64 3.92 -14.49
C THR A 231 -21.73 4.95 -14.14
N ASP A 232 -21.61 6.12 -14.73
CA ASP A 232 -22.69 7.12 -14.74
C ASP A 232 -23.75 6.81 -15.81
N SER A 233 -24.73 7.70 -15.95
CA SER A 233 -25.81 7.57 -16.94
C SER A 233 -25.36 7.62 -18.39
N THR A 234 -24.12 8.05 -18.66
CA THR A 234 -23.53 8.09 -20.01
C THR A 234 -22.71 6.84 -20.34
N GLY A 235 -22.57 5.92 -19.37
CA GLY A 235 -21.72 4.74 -19.48
C GLY A 235 -20.25 4.98 -19.13
N LYS A 236 -19.88 6.20 -18.69
CA LYS A 236 -18.51 6.51 -18.28
C LYS A 236 -18.24 5.93 -16.89
N VAL A 237 -17.08 5.25 -16.73
CA VAL A 237 -16.62 4.77 -15.42
C VAL A 237 -16.23 5.97 -14.55
N VAL A 238 -16.92 6.13 -13.43
CA VAL A 238 -16.72 7.23 -12.48
C VAL A 238 -16.09 6.77 -11.17
N LYS A 239 -16.13 5.46 -10.89
CA LYS A 239 -15.60 4.89 -9.66
C LYS A 239 -15.24 3.42 -9.86
N VAL A 240 -14.19 2.98 -9.14
CA VAL A 240 -13.90 1.56 -8.91
C VAL A 240 -13.96 1.28 -7.41
N LYS A 241 -14.56 0.17 -7.02
CA LYS A 241 -14.63 -0.27 -5.61
C LYS A 241 -14.33 -1.76 -5.48
N PRO A 242 -13.82 -2.23 -4.33
CA PRO A 242 -13.80 -3.65 -4.02
C PRO A 242 -15.26 -4.15 -3.85
N GLU A 243 -15.57 -5.31 -4.44
CA GLU A 243 -16.88 -5.96 -4.32
C GLU A 243 -16.74 -7.48 -4.40
N GLY A 244 -17.29 -8.18 -3.40
CA GLY A 244 -17.14 -9.64 -3.31
C GLY A 244 -15.69 -10.07 -3.05
N ILE A 245 -15.54 -11.20 -2.36
CA ILE A 245 -14.21 -11.78 -2.11
C ILE A 245 -13.78 -12.52 -3.37
N TRP A 246 -12.56 -12.26 -3.82
CA TRP A 246 -11.90 -13.05 -4.86
C TRP A 246 -11.32 -14.31 -4.21
N PRO A 247 -11.42 -15.48 -4.85
CA PRO A 247 -11.03 -16.76 -4.28
C PRO A 247 -9.59 -16.85 -3.80
#